data_87cfae25f5138e9d332e14c2c19601b3
#
_entry.id   87cfae25f5138e9d332e14c2c19601b3
#
_cell.length_a   1.000
_cell.length_b   1.000
_cell.length_c   1.000
_cell.angle_alpha   90.00
_cell.angle_beta   90.00
_cell.angle_gamma   90.00
#
_symmetry.space_group_name_H-M   'P 1'
#
loop_
_entity.id
_entity.type
_entity.pdbx_description
1 polymer ?
#
loop_
_entity_poly.entity_id
_entity_poly.type
_entity_poly.pdbx_seq_one_letter_code
_entity_poly.pdbx_strand_id
1 'polypeptide(L)'
;MGMSGPYQELEVQTRVALLEQMRGQYSNADAEAAYADNGAVNRHVSEVLKRGRNFEKDLFSIYIDASISDKRAAVATAVADYLGDDRHSVATVPKESTYLIEHDQANGFKTAFPLLSGFLWTQQWLQLAALEAVILENLDNQFANGVDVALERFWNKIGSAGGMSMFPAPSELPMAPAIAPDLYSQSEEAAMIIDNLNILETVITDILAYPNVENRGELIDAAVTKFTSKDTEDTQQMDYLLFALRGGIYNQGGPAVGELMQSERNRSRSAMNMQHSMIMSTPQ
;
A
#
# COMPACT_ATOMS: atom_id res chain seq x y z
N MET A 1 15.49 22.43 -1.72
CA MET A 1 16.50 21.40 -1.95
C MET A 1 15.77 20.06 -1.89
N GLY A 2 15.70 19.32 -3.00
CA GLY A 2 15.11 17.99 -3.00
C GLY A 2 15.92 17.07 -2.09
N MET A 3 15.25 16.25 -1.28
CA MET A 3 15.93 15.22 -0.52
C MET A 3 16.42 14.16 -1.50
N SER A 4 17.72 14.13 -1.76
CA SER A 4 18.37 13.10 -2.57
C SER A 4 18.97 12.07 -1.63
N GLY A 5 18.56 10.81 -1.80
CA GLY A 5 19.17 9.69 -1.09
C GLY A 5 20.55 9.37 -1.66
N PRO A 6 21.33 8.51 -0.97
CA PRO A 6 22.69 8.14 -1.39
C PRO A 6 22.77 7.42 -2.74
N TYR A 7 21.64 6.88 -3.23
CA TYR A 7 21.54 6.12 -4.48
C TYR A 7 20.69 6.82 -5.55
N GLN A 8 20.65 8.15 -5.55
CA GLN A 8 19.75 8.96 -6.37
C GLN A 8 19.73 8.57 -7.86
N GLU A 9 20.89 8.31 -8.46
CA GLU A 9 20.96 7.96 -9.88
C GLU A 9 20.28 6.62 -10.17
N LEU A 10 20.59 5.59 -9.38
CA LEU A 10 19.98 4.28 -9.47
C LEU A 10 18.47 4.36 -9.25
N GLU A 11 18.04 5.15 -8.26
CA GLU A 11 16.66 5.36 -7.93
C GLU A 11 15.86 5.98 -9.07
N VAL A 12 16.40 7.02 -9.71
CA VAL A 12 15.79 7.67 -10.87
C VAL A 12 15.66 6.70 -12.05
N GLN A 13 16.72 5.94 -12.35
CA GLN A 13 16.71 4.95 -13.42
C GLN A 13 15.68 3.85 -13.17
N THR A 14 15.63 3.30 -11.95
CA THR A 14 14.66 2.27 -11.56
C THR A 14 13.24 2.80 -11.64
N ARG A 15 12.99 4.03 -11.16
CA ARG A 15 11.68 4.67 -11.24
C ARG A 15 11.20 4.83 -12.68
N VAL A 16 12.07 5.26 -13.60
CA VAL A 16 11.74 5.38 -15.02
C VAL A 16 11.36 4.03 -15.59
N ALA A 17 12.16 2.99 -15.33
CA ALA A 17 11.88 1.63 -15.79
C ALA A 17 10.54 1.10 -15.28
N LEU A 18 10.23 1.30 -13.99
CA LEU A 18 8.94 0.91 -13.39
C LEU A 18 7.77 1.65 -14.03
N LEU A 19 7.90 2.96 -14.30
CA LEU A 19 6.85 3.75 -14.96
C LEU A 19 6.62 3.30 -16.40
N GLU A 20 7.66 2.95 -17.14
CA GLU A 20 7.55 2.38 -18.48
C GLU A 20 6.87 1.02 -18.45
N GLN A 21 7.25 0.19 -17.49
CA GLN A 21 6.60 -1.08 -17.24
C GLN A 21 5.10 -0.90 -16.97
N MET A 22 4.70 -0.05 -16.06
CA MET A 22 3.29 0.18 -15.70
C MET A 22 2.43 0.73 -16.84
N ARG A 23 3.04 1.39 -17.83
CA ARG A 23 2.35 1.86 -19.05
C ARG A 23 2.24 0.78 -20.11
N GLY A 24 3.01 -0.28 -19.99
CA GLY A 24 2.99 -1.42 -20.89
C GLY A 24 1.80 -2.35 -20.63
N GLN A 25 1.58 -3.28 -21.56
CA GLN A 25 0.65 -4.38 -21.33
C GLN A 25 1.38 -5.52 -20.62
N TYR A 26 0.93 -5.86 -19.43
CA TYR A 26 1.46 -6.97 -18.67
C TYR A 26 0.64 -8.24 -18.88
N SER A 27 1.33 -9.34 -19.12
CA SER A 27 0.74 -10.67 -19.09
C SER A 27 0.82 -11.28 -17.67
N ASN A 28 0.00 -12.30 -17.42
CA ASN A 28 0.13 -13.10 -16.20
C ASN A 28 1.52 -13.75 -16.08
N ALA A 29 2.16 -14.09 -17.21
CA ALA A 29 3.51 -14.65 -17.23
C ALA A 29 4.56 -13.64 -16.74
N ASP A 30 4.41 -12.35 -17.07
CA ASP A 30 5.31 -11.30 -16.58
C ASP A 30 5.16 -11.11 -15.07
N ALA A 31 3.92 -11.16 -14.55
CA ALA A 31 3.67 -11.11 -13.12
C ALA A 31 4.27 -12.33 -12.39
N GLU A 32 4.14 -13.52 -12.94
CA GLU A 32 4.76 -14.73 -12.40
C GLU A 32 6.29 -14.64 -12.38
N ALA A 33 6.89 -14.11 -13.44
CA ALA A 33 8.33 -13.92 -13.54
C ALA A 33 8.88 -12.91 -12.52
N ALA A 34 8.09 -11.90 -12.14
CA ALA A 34 8.49 -10.91 -11.14
C ALA A 34 8.71 -11.52 -9.74
N TYR A 35 8.05 -12.62 -9.44
CA TYR A 35 8.21 -13.37 -8.17
C TYR A 35 9.14 -14.58 -8.29
N ALA A 36 9.78 -14.76 -9.43
CA ALA A 36 10.82 -15.77 -9.57
C ALA A 36 11.97 -15.48 -8.60
N ASP A 37 12.69 -16.52 -8.21
CA ASP A 37 13.84 -16.38 -7.32
C ASP A 37 14.87 -15.40 -7.90
N ASN A 38 14.95 -14.24 -7.30
CA ASN A 38 15.88 -13.16 -7.69
C ASN A 38 17.09 -13.07 -6.74
N GLY A 39 17.23 -14.00 -5.79
CA GLY A 39 18.31 -14.04 -4.82
C GLY A 39 18.22 -12.98 -3.70
N ALA A 40 17.29 -12.02 -3.77
CA ALA A 40 17.10 -11.03 -2.71
C ALA A 40 16.26 -11.57 -1.55
N VAL A 41 15.27 -12.39 -1.87
CA VAL A 41 14.40 -13.08 -0.92
C VAL A 41 14.35 -14.57 -1.26
N ASN A 42 14.11 -15.41 -0.27
CA ASN A 42 13.98 -16.84 -0.51
C ASN A 42 12.61 -17.19 -1.13
N ARG A 43 12.50 -18.44 -1.58
CA ARG A 43 11.30 -18.95 -2.25
C ARG A 43 10.04 -18.83 -1.38
N HIS A 44 10.14 -19.09 -0.09
CA HIS A 44 8.99 -19.01 0.82
C HIS A 44 8.43 -17.58 0.88
N VAL A 45 9.28 -16.59 1.05
CA VAL A 45 8.91 -15.17 1.03
C VAL A 45 8.25 -14.78 -0.29
N SER A 46 8.87 -15.20 -1.42
CA SER A 46 8.29 -14.95 -2.75
C SER A 46 6.89 -15.54 -2.91
N GLU A 47 6.65 -16.75 -2.43
CA GLU A 47 5.34 -17.40 -2.51
C GLU A 47 4.29 -16.70 -1.61
N VAL A 48 4.67 -16.22 -0.42
CA VAL A 48 3.77 -15.42 0.43
C VAL A 48 3.33 -14.14 -0.29
N LEU A 49 4.28 -13.37 -0.82
CA LEU A 49 3.97 -12.12 -1.53
C LEU A 49 3.14 -12.38 -2.81
N LYS A 50 3.54 -13.37 -3.61
CA LYS A 50 2.81 -13.76 -4.81
C LYS A 50 1.37 -14.18 -4.53
N ARG A 51 1.18 -15.01 -3.50
CA ARG A 51 -0.15 -15.46 -3.08
C ARG A 51 -1.02 -14.28 -2.67
N GLY A 52 -0.46 -13.33 -1.92
CA GLY A 52 -1.15 -12.11 -1.54
C GLY A 52 -1.59 -11.26 -2.75
N ARG A 53 -0.69 -11.05 -3.71
CA ARG A 53 -1.02 -10.30 -4.94
C ARG A 53 -2.06 -11.01 -5.82
N ASN A 54 -2.05 -12.34 -5.85
CA ASN A 54 -3.08 -13.10 -6.52
C ASN A 54 -4.44 -12.94 -5.82
N PHE A 55 -4.47 -12.95 -4.49
CA PHE A 55 -5.68 -12.69 -3.73
C PHE A 55 -6.28 -11.30 -4.03
N GLU A 56 -5.47 -10.25 -4.06
CA GLU A 56 -5.92 -8.91 -4.46
C GLU A 56 -6.53 -8.90 -5.87
N LYS A 57 -5.89 -9.59 -6.81
CA LYS A 57 -6.41 -9.74 -8.18
C LYS A 57 -7.75 -10.47 -8.21
N ASP A 58 -7.92 -11.48 -7.37
CA ASP A 58 -9.18 -12.23 -7.26
C ASP A 58 -10.29 -11.32 -6.71
N LEU A 59 -10.00 -10.46 -5.72
CA LEU A 59 -10.95 -9.46 -5.24
C LEU A 59 -11.39 -8.49 -6.35
N PHE A 60 -10.45 -7.95 -7.13
CA PHE A 60 -10.79 -7.12 -8.28
C PHE A 60 -11.67 -7.86 -9.27
N SER A 61 -11.33 -9.11 -9.59
CA SER A 61 -12.09 -9.94 -10.52
C SER A 61 -13.52 -10.18 -10.03
N ILE A 62 -13.69 -10.44 -8.73
CA ILE A 62 -15.00 -10.62 -8.10
C ILE A 62 -15.84 -9.35 -8.25
N TYR A 63 -15.30 -8.19 -7.92
CA TYR A 63 -16.07 -6.94 -7.93
C TYR A 63 -16.36 -6.45 -9.35
N ILE A 64 -15.50 -6.68 -10.33
CA ILE A 64 -15.70 -6.30 -11.74
C ILE A 64 -16.70 -7.24 -12.46
N ASP A 65 -16.76 -8.51 -12.10
CA ASP A 65 -17.63 -9.49 -12.80
C ASP A 65 -19.11 -9.25 -12.50
N ALA A 66 -19.82 -8.61 -13.41
CA ALA A 66 -21.24 -8.32 -13.28
C ALA A 66 -22.13 -9.57 -13.14
N SER A 67 -21.63 -10.77 -13.47
CA SER A 67 -22.38 -12.03 -13.31
C SER A 67 -22.46 -12.51 -11.86
N ILE A 68 -21.57 -12.05 -10.99
CA ILE A 68 -21.55 -12.40 -9.57
C ILE A 68 -22.56 -11.50 -8.84
N SER A 69 -23.71 -12.04 -8.48
CA SER A 69 -24.77 -11.28 -7.80
C SER A 69 -24.51 -11.08 -6.32
N ASP A 70 -23.84 -12.04 -5.65
CA ASP A 70 -23.48 -11.96 -4.22
C ASP A 70 -21.95 -11.80 -4.08
N LYS A 71 -21.49 -10.55 -4.15
CA LYS A 71 -20.09 -10.20 -4.01
C LYS A 71 -19.52 -10.60 -2.65
N ARG A 72 -20.31 -10.42 -1.57
CA ARG A 72 -19.85 -10.76 -0.21
C ARG A 72 -19.57 -12.24 -0.05
N ALA A 73 -20.48 -13.09 -0.55
CA ALA A 73 -20.28 -14.54 -0.51
C ALA A 73 -19.05 -14.97 -1.37
N ALA A 74 -18.86 -14.35 -2.53
CA ALA A 74 -17.70 -14.62 -3.38
C ALA A 74 -16.39 -14.18 -2.70
N VAL A 75 -16.36 -13.01 -2.07
CA VAL A 75 -15.21 -12.53 -1.29
C VAL A 75 -14.91 -13.47 -0.11
N ALA A 76 -15.93 -13.88 0.64
CA ALA A 76 -15.75 -14.85 1.74
C ALA A 76 -15.16 -16.18 1.25
N THR A 77 -15.55 -16.64 0.06
CA THR A 77 -14.97 -17.83 -0.57
C THR A 77 -13.49 -17.59 -0.92
N ALA A 78 -13.17 -16.46 -1.54
CA ALA A 78 -11.78 -16.12 -1.88
C ALA A 78 -10.90 -16.01 -0.64
N VAL A 79 -11.40 -15.44 0.45
CA VAL A 79 -10.71 -15.39 1.75
C VAL A 79 -10.45 -16.81 2.27
N ALA A 80 -11.46 -17.69 2.26
CA ALA A 80 -11.32 -19.07 2.70
C ALA A 80 -10.29 -19.84 1.85
N ASP A 81 -10.30 -19.67 0.54
CA ASP A 81 -9.34 -20.29 -0.38
C ASP A 81 -7.92 -19.73 -0.16
N TYR A 82 -7.80 -18.43 0.08
CA TYR A 82 -6.52 -17.81 0.44
C TYR A 82 -5.97 -18.40 1.73
N LEU A 83 -6.78 -18.51 2.77
CA LEU A 83 -6.38 -19.04 4.08
C LEU A 83 -6.17 -20.56 4.09
N GLY A 84 -6.57 -21.26 3.03
CA GLY A 84 -6.37 -22.72 2.87
C GLY A 84 -4.91 -23.14 2.81
N ASP A 85 -3.98 -22.23 2.52
CA ASP A 85 -2.54 -22.48 2.60
C ASP A 85 -1.92 -21.69 3.75
N ASP A 86 -1.89 -22.31 4.93
CA ASP A 86 -1.40 -21.70 6.17
C ASP A 86 0.05 -21.21 6.11
N ARG A 87 0.86 -21.81 5.24
CA ARG A 87 2.29 -21.48 5.14
C ARG A 87 2.55 -20.20 4.35
N HIS A 88 1.65 -19.87 3.43
CA HIS A 88 1.85 -18.76 2.50
C HIS A 88 0.76 -17.67 2.60
N SER A 89 -0.08 -17.75 3.62
CA SER A 89 -1.15 -16.80 3.85
C SER A 89 -0.83 -15.92 5.06
N VAL A 90 -0.88 -14.60 4.88
CA VAL A 90 -0.83 -13.69 6.03
C VAL A 90 -2.11 -13.81 6.86
N ALA A 91 -2.02 -13.45 8.12
CA ALA A 91 -3.15 -13.54 9.05
C ALA A 91 -4.24 -12.51 8.71
N THR A 92 -5.47 -12.80 9.16
CA THR A 92 -6.64 -11.92 9.10
C THR A 92 -6.85 -11.14 10.39
N VAL A 93 -5.84 -11.13 11.26
CA VAL A 93 -5.85 -10.35 12.51
C VAL A 93 -4.86 -9.21 12.38
N PRO A 94 -5.12 -8.07 13.02
CA PRO A 94 -4.20 -6.94 12.96
C PRO A 94 -2.83 -7.36 13.46
N LYS A 95 -1.81 -7.17 12.66
CA LYS A 95 -0.43 -7.25 13.12
C LYS A 95 -0.01 -5.87 13.62
N GLU A 96 0.88 -5.87 14.58
CA GLU A 96 1.32 -4.66 15.25
C GLU A 96 1.80 -3.61 14.23
N SER A 97 0.95 -2.62 13.99
CA SER A 97 1.25 -1.54 13.05
C SER A 97 2.43 -0.69 13.51
N THR A 98 2.70 -0.65 14.82
CA THR A 98 3.90 -0.02 15.37
C THR A 98 5.18 -0.76 14.96
N TYR A 99 5.09 -2.07 14.67
CA TYR A 99 6.23 -2.84 14.15
C TYR A 99 6.86 -2.20 12.91
N LEU A 100 6.07 -1.55 12.07
CA LEU A 100 6.55 -0.83 10.90
C LEU A 100 7.58 0.27 11.23
N ILE A 101 7.46 0.88 12.40
CA ILE A 101 8.33 2.00 12.82
C ILE A 101 9.28 1.62 13.98
N GLU A 102 9.09 0.47 14.59
CA GLU A 102 9.83 0.05 15.80
C GLU A 102 10.86 -1.05 15.53
N HIS A 103 10.83 -1.72 14.35
CA HIS A 103 11.89 -2.68 14.05
C HIS A 103 13.23 -1.97 13.76
N ASP A 104 14.33 -2.64 14.04
CA ASP A 104 15.68 -2.05 14.00
C ASP A 104 16.08 -1.45 12.63
N GLN A 105 15.48 -1.92 11.54
CA GLN A 105 15.71 -1.47 10.17
C GLN A 105 14.65 -0.47 9.67
N ALA A 106 13.73 -0.02 10.53
CA ALA A 106 12.65 0.88 10.16
C ALA A 106 13.15 2.13 9.44
N ASN A 107 12.42 2.53 8.40
CA ASN A 107 12.77 3.62 7.49
C ASN A 107 14.05 3.40 6.65
N GLY A 108 14.60 2.20 6.60
CA GLY A 108 15.78 1.88 5.79
C GLY A 108 15.56 2.18 4.32
N PHE A 109 14.44 1.72 3.76
CA PHE A 109 14.08 1.95 2.35
C PHE A 109 13.82 3.44 2.07
N LYS A 110 13.06 4.11 2.93
CA LYS A 110 12.79 5.54 2.82
C LYS A 110 14.05 6.41 2.89
N THR A 111 15.03 5.99 3.68
CA THR A 111 16.31 6.71 3.82
C THR A 111 17.22 6.47 2.63
N ALA A 112 17.33 5.22 2.17
CA ALA A 112 18.20 4.86 1.06
C ALA A 112 17.60 5.25 -0.30
N PHE A 113 16.30 5.07 -0.47
CA PHE A 113 15.55 5.23 -1.72
C PHE A 113 14.25 6.01 -1.52
N PRO A 114 14.30 7.31 -1.21
CA PRO A 114 13.11 8.10 -0.88
C PRO A 114 12.09 8.17 -2.03
N LEU A 115 12.51 8.20 -3.29
CA LEU A 115 11.60 8.23 -4.43
C LEU A 115 10.92 6.88 -4.68
N LEU A 116 11.65 5.78 -4.54
CA LEU A 116 11.08 4.44 -4.68
C LEU A 116 10.19 4.09 -3.49
N SER A 117 10.53 4.53 -2.30
CA SER A 117 9.66 4.42 -1.11
C SER A 117 8.33 5.13 -1.34
N GLY A 118 8.36 6.35 -1.85
CA GLY A 118 7.15 7.08 -2.23
C GLY A 118 6.36 6.41 -3.36
N PHE A 119 7.06 5.75 -4.29
CA PHE A 119 6.42 4.99 -5.36
C PHE A 119 5.68 3.76 -4.81
N LEU A 120 6.32 2.96 -3.95
CA LEU A 120 5.71 1.81 -3.28
C LEU A 120 4.48 2.23 -2.49
N TRP A 121 4.60 3.29 -1.68
CA TRP A 121 3.48 3.84 -0.92
C TRP A 121 2.31 4.24 -1.83
N THR A 122 2.60 4.91 -2.95
CA THR A 122 1.56 5.35 -3.90
C THR A 122 0.91 4.16 -4.61
N GLN A 123 1.65 3.11 -4.88
CA GLN A 123 1.12 1.86 -5.45
C GLN A 123 0.18 1.15 -4.46
N GLN A 124 0.57 1.02 -3.20
CA GLN A 124 -0.29 0.44 -2.15
C GLN A 124 -1.57 1.26 -1.95
N TRP A 125 -1.45 2.60 -2.02
CA TRP A 125 -2.62 3.48 -2.03
C TRP A 125 -3.54 3.22 -3.24
N LEU A 126 -2.97 3.09 -4.45
CA LEU A 126 -3.76 2.87 -5.66
C LEU A 126 -4.53 1.55 -5.59
N GLN A 127 -3.93 0.49 -5.08
CA GLN A 127 -4.58 -0.81 -4.94
C GLN A 127 -5.86 -0.70 -4.12
N LEU A 128 -5.80 -0.09 -2.95
CA LEU A 128 -6.96 0.13 -2.10
C LEU A 128 -7.96 1.10 -2.72
N ALA A 129 -7.49 2.23 -3.24
CA ALA A 129 -8.36 3.26 -3.82
C ALA A 129 -9.10 2.77 -5.09
N ALA A 130 -8.44 1.98 -5.93
CA ALA A 130 -9.07 1.40 -7.11
C ALA A 130 -10.08 0.31 -6.73
N LEU A 131 -9.77 -0.53 -5.75
CA LEU A 131 -10.70 -1.55 -5.26
C LEU A 131 -11.95 -0.92 -4.64
N GLU A 132 -11.79 0.11 -3.82
CA GLU A 132 -12.89 0.88 -3.26
C GLU A 132 -13.73 1.53 -4.37
N ALA A 133 -13.10 2.09 -5.39
CA ALA A 133 -13.81 2.69 -6.52
C ALA A 133 -14.69 1.67 -7.27
N VAL A 134 -14.19 0.46 -7.50
CA VAL A 134 -14.97 -0.64 -8.11
C VAL A 134 -16.14 -1.07 -7.22
N ILE A 135 -15.92 -1.12 -5.90
CA ILE A 135 -16.98 -1.43 -4.93
C ILE A 135 -18.07 -0.36 -4.98
N LEU A 136 -17.70 0.91 -4.93
CA LEU A 136 -18.64 2.04 -4.99
C LEU A 136 -19.42 2.07 -6.31
N GLU A 137 -18.78 1.79 -7.44
CA GLU A 137 -19.44 1.68 -8.74
C GLU A 137 -20.55 0.61 -8.73
N ASN A 138 -20.32 -0.52 -8.07
CA ASN A 138 -21.34 -1.57 -7.91
C ASN A 138 -22.50 -1.14 -7.00
N LEU A 139 -22.28 -0.20 -6.11
CA LEU A 139 -23.31 0.30 -5.20
C LEU A 139 -24.15 1.41 -5.82
N ASP A 140 -23.53 2.30 -6.60
CA ASP A 140 -24.22 3.44 -7.23
C ASP A 140 -23.48 3.91 -8.49
N ASN A 141 -24.22 4.02 -9.61
CA ASN A 141 -23.70 4.47 -10.91
C ASN A 141 -23.10 5.89 -10.91
N GLN A 142 -23.42 6.72 -9.91
CA GLN A 142 -22.77 8.04 -9.78
C GLN A 142 -21.26 7.94 -9.59
N PHE A 143 -20.73 6.77 -9.18
CA PHE A 143 -19.31 6.50 -8.97
C PHE A 143 -18.63 5.80 -10.16
N ALA A 144 -19.28 5.67 -11.31
CA ALA A 144 -18.80 4.94 -12.49
C ALA A 144 -17.44 5.40 -13.03
N ASN A 145 -16.94 6.57 -12.64
CA ASN A 145 -15.62 7.07 -13.02
C ASN A 145 -14.57 6.97 -11.89
N GLY A 146 -14.89 6.26 -10.81
CA GLY A 146 -14.04 6.21 -9.62
C GLY A 146 -12.66 5.61 -9.89
N VAL A 147 -12.59 4.55 -10.71
CA VAL A 147 -11.31 3.93 -11.10
C VAL A 147 -10.46 4.89 -11.92
N ASP A 148 -11.05 5.58 -12.90
CA ASP A 148 -10.33 6.58 -13.71
C ASP A 148 -9.78 7.72 -12.84
N VAL A 149 -10.55 8.16 -11.85
CA VAL A 149 -10.13 9.17 -10.86
C VAL A 149 -8.97 8.66 -10.01
N ALA A 150 -9.02 7.42 -9.54
CA ALA A 150 -7.93 6.81 -8.76
C ALA A 150 -6.64 6.72 -9.60
N LEU A 151 -6.75 6.29 -10.86
CA LEU A 151 -5.62 6.23 -11.80
C LEU A 151 -5.06 7.62 -12.12
N GLU A 152 -5.92 8.61 -12.38
CA GLU A 152 -5.48 10.00 -12.62
C GLU A 152 -4.70 10.52 -11.41
N ARG A 153 -5.20 10.31 -10.20
CA ARG A 153 -4.49 10.70 -8.96
C ARG A 153 -3.16 10.01 -8.81
N PHE A 154 -3.10 8.71 -9.10
CA PHE A 154 -1.85 7.96 -9.08
C PHE A 154 -0.83 8.57 -10.05
N TRP A 155 -1.20 8.76 -11.32
CA TRP A 155 -0.32 9.34 -12.32
C TRP A 155 0.12 10.78 -11.97
N ASN A 156 -0.76 11.58 -11.36
CA ASN A 156 -0.42 12.91 -10.87
C ASN A 156 0.58 12.87 -9.71
N LYS A 157 0.48 11.90 -8.80
CA LYS A 157 1.40 11.74 -7.67
C LYS A 157 2.80 11.34 -8.14
N ILE A 158 2.90 10.39 -9.06
CA ILE A 158 4.19 9.85 -9.50
C ILE A 158 4.77 10.55 -10.73
N GLY A 159 3.95 11.18 -11.56
CA GLY A 159 4.34 11.80 -12.84
C GLY A 159 4.83 13.23 -12.71
N SER A 160 4.47 13.97 -11.68
CA SER A 160 4.93 15.34 -11.49
C SER A 160 6.41 15.38 -11.12
N ALA A 161 7.18 16.26 -11.78
CA ALA A 161 8.59 16.47 -11.45
C ALA A 161 8.80 16.91 -9.99
N GLY A 162 7.73 17.41 -9.33
CA GLY A 162 7.68 17.77 -7.92
C GLY A 162 6.85 16.78 -7.08
N GLY A 163 6.40 15.65 -7.61
CA GLY A 163 5.53 14.70 -6.93
C GLY A 163 6.06 14.24 -5.58
N MET A 164 6.00 12.97 -5.27
CA MET A 164 6.50 12.38 -4.01
C MET A 164 7.98 12.71 -3.70
N SER A 165 8.74 13.25 -4.67
CA SER A 165 10.10 13.74 -4.44
C SER A 165 10.18 14.99 -3.55
N MET A 166 9.09 15.73 -3.38
CA MET A 166 9.05 16.91 -2.50
C MET A 166 8.61 16.55 -1.07
N PHE A 167 7.94 15.41 -0.91
CA PHE A 167 7.50 14.91 0.39
C PHE A 167 8.00 13.49 0.54
N PRO A 168 8.80 13.19 1.56
CA PRO A 168 9.14 11.81 1.88
C PRO A 168 7.85 11.01 2.08
N ALA A 169 7.88 9.72 1.74
CA ALA A 169 6.75 8.86 2.03
C ALA A 169 6.29 9.06 3.47
N PRO A 170 4.99 9.18 3.74
CA PRO A 170 4.48 9.25 5.10
C PRO A 170 4.99 8.08 5.94
N SER A 171 5.01 8.24 7.25
CA SER A 171 5.36 7.15 8.16
C SER A 171 4.23 6.13 8.27
N GLU A 172 3.01 6.58 8.02
CA GLU A 172 1.80 5.78 8.01
C GLU A 172 1.54 5.23 6.61
N LEU A 173 1.20 3.95 6.53
CA LEU A 173 0.79 3.32 5.27
C LEU A 173 -0.65 3.69 4.90
N PRO A 174 -1.00 3.60 3.60
CA PRO A 174 -2.37 3.60 3.18
C PRO A 174 -3.02 2.29 3.62
N MET A 175 -4.04 2.36 4.48
CA MET A 175 -4.69 1.18 5.07
C MET A 175 -6.18 1.18 4.75
N ALA A 176 -6.76 -0.02 4.66
CA ALA A 176 -8.12 -0.24 4.19
C ALA A 176 -9.18 0.56 4.95
N PRO A 177 -9.20 0.66 6.30
CA PRO A 177 -10.24 1.44 6.98
C PRO A 177 -10.29 2.91 6.58
N ALA A 178 -9.17 3.48 6.11
CA ALA A 178 -9.08 4.88 5.72
C ALA A 178 -9.25 5.10 4.20
N ILE A 179 -8.79 4.16 3.37
CA ILE A 179 -8.73 4.30 1.92
C ILE A 179 -9.82 3.51 1.22
N ALA A 180 -10.23 2.37 1.77
CA ALA A 180 -11.23 1.46 1.24
C ALA A 180 -12.25 1.05 2.33
N PRO A 181 -13.00 2.02 2.90
CA PRO A 181 -13.91 1.76 4.02
C PRO A 181 -15.07 0.82 3.66
N ASP A 182 -15.52 0.81 2.41
CA ASP A 182 -16.55 -0.12 1.96
C ASP A 182 -16.03 -1.55 1.84
N LEU A 183 -14.78 -1.74 1.37
CA LEU A 183 -14.12 -3.04 1.45
C LEU A 183 -14.03 -3.51 2.90
N TYR A 184 -13.54 -2.66 3.79
CA TYR A 184 -13.41 -2.97 5.21
C TYR A 184 -14.76 -3.35 5.84
N SER A 185 -15.82 -2.60 5.53
CA SER A 185 -17.17 -2.88 6.05
C SER A 185 -17.81 -4.15 5.48
N GLN A 186 -17.44 -4.55 4.26
CA GLN A 186 -17.98 -5.74 3.61
C GLN A 186 -17.22 -7.02 3.97
N SER A 187 -15.89 -6.93 4.14
CA SER A 187 -15.02 -8.03 4.52
C SER A 187 -13.80 -7.50 5.26
N GLU A 188 -13.89 -7.45 6.57
CA GLU A 188 -12.78 -7.08 7.45
C GLU A 188 -11.56 -7.99 7.23
N GLU A 189 -11.78 -9.30 7.04
CA GLU A 189 -10.71 -10.26 6.79
C GLU A 189 -9.96 -9.97 5.48
N ALA A 190 -10.68 -9.67 4.40
CA ALA A 190 -10.05 -9.32 3.12
C ALA A 190 -9.22 -8.03 3.23
N ALA A 191 -9.76 -7.01 3.88
CA ALA A 191 -9.08 -5.76 4.15
C ALA A 191 -7.80 -5.99 4.99
N MET A 192 -7.90 -6.82 6.02
CA MET A 192 -6.78 -7.16 6.89
C MET A 192 -5.66 -7.91 6.17
N ILE A 193 -6.00 -8.82 5.26
CA ILE A 193 -5.01 -9.51 4.42
C ILE A 193 -4.21 -8.49 3.60
N ILE A 194 -4.88 -7.53 2.96
CA ILE A 194 -4.22 -6.51 2.15
C ILE A 194 -3.32 -5.63 3.03
N ASP A 195 -3.82 -5.17 4.15
CA ASP A 195 -3.07 -4.30 5.05
C ASP A 195 -1.84 -5.00 5.62
N ASN A 196 -1.98 -6.26 6.07
CA ASN A 196 -0.87 -7.07 6.56
C ASN A 196 0.18 -7.34 5.47
N LEU A 197 -0.24 -7.57 4.21
CA LEU A 197 0.69 -7.70 3.08
C LEU A 197 1.46 -6.42 2.82
N ASN A 198 0.80 -5.27 2.83
CA ASN A 198 1.42 -3.98 2.59
C ASN A 198 2.43 -3.61 3.70
N ILE A 199 2.10 -3.92 4.95
CA ILE A 199 3.04 -3.75 6.07
C ILE A 199 4.24 -4.68 5.92
N LEU A 200 4.01 -5.98 5.66
CA LEU A 200 5.07 -6.97 5.45
C LEU A 200 6.01 -6.57 4.30
N GLU A 201 5.46 -6.15 3.17
CA GLU A 201 6.26 -5.68 2.02
C GLU A 201 7.13 -4.48 2.39
N THR A 202 6.59 -3.53 3.13
CA THR A 202 7.34 -2.36 3.61
C THR A 202 8.46 -2.77 4.56
N VAL A 203 8.20 -3.67 5.50
CA VAL A 203 9.22 -4.21 6.41
C VAL A 203 10.32 -4.94 5.65
N ILE A 204 9.98 -5.78 4.67
CA ILE A 204 10.95 -6.48 3.84
C ILE A 204 11.83 -5.48 3.07
N THR A 205 11.24 -4.46 2.47
CA THR A 205 12.01 -3.44 1.72
C THR A 205 12.92 -2.62 2.64
N ASP A 206 12.50 -2.32 3.87
CA ASP A 206 13.31 -1.66 4.87
C ASP A 206 14.54 -2.51 5.25
N ILE A 207 14.35 -3.81 5.52
CA ILE A 207 15.44 -4.74 5.84
C ILE A 207 16.42 -4.86 4.66
N LEU A 208 15.90 -4.98 3.43
CA LEU A 208 16.73 -5.10 2.23
C LEU A 208 17.57 -3.86 1.96
N ALA A 209 17.01 -2.67 2.21
CA ALA A 209 17.65 -1.39 1.93
C ALA A 209 18.57 -0.91 3.08
N TYR A 210 18.43 -1.47 4.28
CA TYR A 210 19.23 -1.03 5.43
C TYR A 210 20.71 -1.44 5.24
N PRO A 211 21.67 -0.52 5.45
CA PRO A 211 23.08 -0.83 5.24
C PRO A 211 23.64 -1.78 6.31
N ASN A 212 24.60 -2.61 5.91
CA ASN A 212 25.39 -3.45 6.82
C ASN A 212 24.61 -4.46 7.67
N VAL A 213 23.49 -4.96 7.16
CA VAL A 213 22.75 -6.06 7.81
C VAL A 213 23.34 -7.39 7.34
N GLU A 214 23.94 -8.16 8.25
CA GLU A 214 24.58 -9.45 7.93
C GLU A 214 23.58 -10.61 7.79
N ASN A 215 22.49 -10.57 8.58
CA ASN A 215 21.49 -11.64 8.67
C ASN A 215 20.14 -11.28 8.03
N ARG A 216 20.15 -10.59 6.88
CA ARG A 216 18.92 -10.15 6.19
C ARG A 216 17.90 -11.25 5.98
N GLY A 217 18.34 -12.43 5.52
CA GLY A 217 17.46 -13.57 5.29
C GLY A 217 16.70 -13.99 6.55
N GLU A 218 17.40 -14.09 7.67
CA GLU A 218 16.79 -14.49 8.95
C GLU A 218 15.79 -13.44 9.45
N LEU A 219 16.09 -12.14 9.28
CA LEU A 219 15.19 -11.04 9.65
C LEU A 219 13.92 -11.03 8.80
N ILE A 220 14.06 -11.26 7.50
CA ILE A 220 12.92 -11.35 6.58
C ILE A 220 12.08 -12.59 6.91
N ASP A 221 12.69 -13.75 7.17
CA ASP A 221 11.97 -14.96 7.56
C ASP A 221 11.23 -14.77 8.90
N ALA A 222 11.83 -14.06 9.85
CA ALA A 222 11.17 -13.71 11.11
C ALA A 222 9.96 -12.78 10.88
N ALA A 223 10.10 -11.78 10.02
CA ALA A 223 8.99 -10.91 9.65
C ALA A 223 7.85 -11.70 8.98
N VAL A 224 8.16 -12.55 7.99
CA VAL A 224 7.16 -13.41 7.34
C VAL A 224 6.48 -14.32 8.35
N THR A 225 7.24 -14.94 9.26
CA THR A 225 6.69 -15.79 10.32
C THR A 225 5.72 -15.01 11.21
N LYS A 226 6.07 -13.78 11.59
CA LYS A 226 5.17 -12.90 12.38
C LYS A 226 3.85 -12.63 11.64
N PHE A 227 3.90 -12.30 10.35
CA PHE A 227 2.72 -11.95 9.57
C PHE A 227 1.88 -13.15 9.12
N THR A 228 2.45 -14.33 9.01
CA THR A 228 1.72 -15.59 8.71
C THR A 228 1.21 -16.30 9.96
N SER A 229 1.70 -15.95 11.15
CA SER A 229 1.18 -16.47 12.41
C SER A 229 -0.25 -16.00 12.66
N LYS A 230 -1.13 -16.93 13.02
CA LYS A 230 -2.54 -16.66 13.32
C LYS A 230 -2.79 -16.30 14.79
N ASP A 231 -1.74 -16.25 15.60
CA ASP A 231 -1.85 -15.89 17.01
C ASP A 231 -2.31 -14.43 17.15
N THR A 232 -3.33 -14.22 17.96
CA THR A 232 -4.12 -12.98 18.05
C THR A 232 -3.57 -11.97 19.05
N GLU A 233 -2.46 -12.25 19.71
CA GLU A 233 -2.03 -11.49 20.88
C GLU A 233 -1.30 -10.17 20.57
N ASP A 234 -0.97 -9.90 19.30
CA ASP A 234 -0.02 -8.85 18.97
C ASP A 234 -0.59 -7.44 18.88
N THR A 235 -1.90 -7.27 18.58
CA THR A 235 -2.47 -5.92 18.41
C THR A 235 -3.96 -5.90 18.66
N GLN A 236 -4.43 -4.92 19.41
CA GLN A 236 -5.86 -4.72 19.59
C GLN A 236 -6.46 -4.05 18.35
N GLN A 237 -7.68 -4.44 18.01
CA GLN A 237 -8.43 -3.87 16.88
C GLN A 237 -8.50 -2.32 16.93
N MET A 238 -8.61 -1.75 18.12
CA MET A 238 -8.66 -0.31 18.28
C MET A 238 -7.36 0.38 17.89
N ASP A 239 -6.21 -0.21 18.21
CA ASP A 239 -4.90 0.35 17.87
C ASP A 239 -4.67 0.32 16.36
N TYR A 240 -5.08 -0.77 15.71
CA TYR A 240 -5.09 -0.87 14.25
C TYR A 240 -5.95 0.22 13.60
N LEU A 241 -7.20 0.41 14.06
CA LEU A 241 -8.09 1.43 13.53
C LEU A 241 -7.55 2.84 13.74
N LEU A 242 -6.98 3.14 14.90
CA LEU A 242 -6.37 4.43 15.18
C LEU A 242 -5.17 4.70 14.28
N PHE A 243 -4.34 3.68 14.03
CA PHE A 243 -3.22 3.81 13.11
C PHE A 243 -3.68 4.05 11.67
N ALA A 244 -4.67 3.29 11.19
CA ALA A 244 -5.24 3.43 9.86
C ALA A 244 -5.87 4.81 9.63
N LEU A 245 -6.70 5.27 10.57
CA LEU A 245 -7.34 6.58 10.49
C LEU A 245 -6.34 7.73 10.56
N ARG A 246 -5.27 7.59 11.35
CA ARG A 246 -4.18 8.56 11.41
C ARG A 246 -3.50 8.71 10.06
N GLY A 247 -3.19 7.60 9.39
CA GLY A 247 -2.68 7.59 8.03
C GLY A 247 -3.62 8.28 7.05
N GLY A 248 -4.92 7.99 7.10
CA GLY A 248 -5.93 8.63 6.26
C GLY A 248 -6.03 10.15 6.42
N ILE A 249 -5.87 10.66 7.63
CA ILE A 249 -5.89 12.10 7.92
C ILE A 249 -4.66 12.80 7.32
N TYR A 250 -3.48 12.23 7.44
CA TYR A 250 -2.23 12.83 6.98
C TYR A 250 -1.98 12.64 5.48
N ASN A 251 -2.48 11.56 4.89
CA ASN A 251 -2.11 11.15 3.55
C ASN A 251 -2.98 11.72 2.43
N GLN A 252 -4.00 12.51 2.73
CA GLN A 252 -4.84 13.21 1.74
C GLN A 252 -5.39 12.28 0.64
N GLY A 253 -5.64 11.04 0.98
CA GLY A 253 -6.01 10.01 0.04
C GLY A 253 -7.21 9.24 0.53
N GLY A 254 -8.26 9.91 1.00
CA GLY A 254 -9.54 9.25 1.22
C GLY A 254 -10.05 8.58 -0.06
N PRO A 255 -11.19 7.87 -0.01
CA PRO A 255 -11.75 7.16 -1.16
C PRO A 255 -11.74 8.03 -2.41
N ALA A 256 -11.41 7.45 -3.55
CA ALA A 256 -11.38 8.15 -4.83
C ALA A 256 -12.81 8.40 -5.33
N VAL A 257 -13.54 9.27 -4.65
CA VAL A 257 -14.85 9.75 -5.10
C VAL A 257 -14.70 11.10 -5.79
N GLY A 258 -15.29 11.22 -6.99
CA GLY A 258 -15.07 12.37 -7.87
C GLY A 258 -15.26 13.75 -7.23
N GLU A 259 -16.24 13.91 -6.35
CA GLU A 259 -16.51 15.19 -5.68
C GLU A 259 -15.50 15.56 -4.58
N LEU A 260 -14.88 14.59 -3.93
CA LEU A 260 -13.85 14.82 -2.91
C LEU A 260 -12.54 15.41 -3.48
N MET A 261 -12.29 15.24 -4.78
CA MET A 261 -11.10 15.82 -5.42
C MET A 261 -11.00 17.35 -5.27
N GLN A 262 -12.09 18.08 -5.35
CA GLN A 262 -12.05 19.54 -5.18
C GLN A 262 -11.87 19.93 -3.71
N SER A 263 -12.48 19.22 -2.79
CA SER A 263 -12.34 19.48 -1.36
C SER A 263 -10.94 19.12 -0.82
N GLU A 264 -10.31 18.08 -1.35
CA GLU A 264 -8.95 17.69 -1.01
C GLU A 264 -7.92 18.69 -1.55
N ARG A 265 -8.06 19.15 -2.79
CA ARG A 265 -7.21 20.22 -3.36
C ARG A 265 -7.32 21.51 -2.54
N ASN A 266 -8.50 21.82 -2.03
CA ASN A 266 -8.71 23.00 -1.20
C ASN A 266 -8.13 22.85 0.19
N ARG A 267 -8.21 21.67 0.82
CA ARG A 267 -7.57 21.38 2.11
C ARG A 267 -6.05 21.43 2.01
N SER A 268 -5.47 20.85 0.97
CA SER A 268 -4.03 20.90 0.74
C SER A 268 -3.52 22.33 0.56
N ARG A 269 -4.24 23.17 -0.18
CA ARG A 269 -3.90 24.60 -0.33
C ARG A 269 -4.04 25.36 0.99
N SER A 270 -5.08 25.09 1.76
CA SER A 270 -5.29 25.73 3.06
C SER A 270 -4.24 25.31 4.08
N ALA A 271 -3.83 24.03 4.10
CA ALA A 271 -2.76 23.55 4.96
C ALA A 271 -1.39 24.14 4.59
N MET A 272 -1.08 24.24 3.29
CA MET A 272 0.15 24.90 2.82
C MET A 272 0.15 26.40 3.15
N ASN A 273 -0.98 27.09 3.00
CA ASN A 273 -1.09 28.51 3.33
C ASN A 273 -0.97 28.75 4.84
N MET A 274 -1.50 27.86 5.69
CA MET A 274 -1.32 27.95 7.14
C MET A 274 0.15 27.71 7.56
N GLN A 275 0.84 26.76 6.96
CA GLN A 275 2.28 26.56 7.21
C GLN A 275 3.10 27.78 6.77
N HIS A 276 2.79 28.38 5.63
CA HIS A 276 3.48 29.59 5.14
C HIS A 276 3.25 30.79 6.05
N SER A 277 2.04 30.98 6.55
CA SER A 277 1.73 32.10 7.46
C SER A 277 2.35 31.91 8.85
N MET A 278 2.51 30.67 9.35
CA MET A 278 3.22 30.42 10.61
C MET A 278 4.73 30.68 10.52
N ILE A 279 5.35 30.41 9.37
CA ILE A 279 6.78 30.66 9.16
C ILE A 279 7.09 32.16 9.06
N MET A 280 6.14 32.95 8.55
CA MET A 280 6.30 34.41 8.38
C MET A 280 5.93 35.22 9.62
N SER A 281 5.39 34.64 10.67
CA SER A 281 4.94 35.30 11.90
C SER A 281 5.87 35.12 13.09
N THR A 282 7.09 34.62 12.91
CA THR A 282 8.12 34.65 13.95
C THR A 282 8.73 36.05 14.05
N PRO A 283 8.54 36.81 15.14
CA PRO A 283 9.18 38.12 15.32
C PRO A 283 10.69 37.98 15.45
N GLN A 284 11.40 38.87 14.81
CA GLN A 284 12.84 39.07 15.01
C GLN A 284 13.14 39.59 16.40
#